data_d4d81a4ff4b834c0a3953f76cd57b7d5
#
_entry.id   d4d81a4ff4b834c0a3953f76cd57b7d5
#
_cell.length_a   1.000
_cell.length_b   1.000
_cell.length_c   1.000
_cell.angle_alpha   90.00
_cell.angle_beta   90.00
_cell.angle_gamma   90.00
#
_symmetry.space_group_name_H-M   'P 1'
#
loop_
_entity.id
_entity.type
_entity.pdbx_description
1 polymer ?
#
loop_
_entity_poly.entity_id
_entity_poly.type
_entity_poly.pdbx_seq_one_letter_code
_entity_poly.pdbx_strand_id
1 'polypeptide(L)'
;MNAEIISVGTELLLGTTVNTDARDISLALAEIGINVFWHTVVGDNPARLTECVYRARNRADLIITTGGLGPTCDDLTKQVLARCFERELYLDEAAEQSIRDYFLRRGHSTYTENNRQQAMMPQGCTVLPNSCGTAPGCIFGDELVRVIMLPGPPRECNTMLKNQVIPYLRQFSGETIRSHTVRMFGVGESTMETKLRDLMDGANPTVAPYSKEGECMVRVTAKADSEEACETLMAPVVEEVLERMKDAVYAVDCDSMERRVLQLLEEKNMTLAAAESCTGGLLATRITEIPGASNWFRGGVTVYTEDAKTRLLGIDPEYIEENGVVSMAVAGRMAKRVRKALGSDLGIGITGWAGPDGEDVGLVFVGLAVRGECYVRRLTLGCDTPRGKIRVQAVNHALDMIRRYLTGLDV
;
A
#
# COMPACT_ATOMS: atom_id res chain seq x y z
N MET A 1 -1.05 15.30 21.37
CA MET A 1 -2.01 14.20 21.68
C MET A 1 -1.33 12.88 21.41
N ASN A 2 -1.40 11.94 22.34
CA ASN A 2 -0.80 10.60 22.23
C ASN A 2 -1.93 9.57 22.12
N ALA A 3 -1.81 8.67 21.15
CA ALA A 3 -2.82 7.66 20.89
C ALA A 3 -2.30 6.24 21.19
N GLU A 4 -3.23 5.38 21.60
CA GLU A 4 -3.05 3.93 21.60
C GLU A 4 -4.10 3.29 20.67
N ILE A 5 -3.65 2.34 19.83
CA ILE A 5 -4.52 1.56 18.97
C ILE A 5 -4.69 0.17 19.58
N ILE A 6 -5.94 -0.23 19.82
CA ILE A 6 -6.29 -1.55 20.35
C ILE A 6 -7.04 -2.32 19.26
N SER A 7 -6.39 -3.34 18.71
CA SER A 7 -7.01 -4.22 17.70
C SER A 7 -7.61 -5.44 18.39
N VAL A 8 -8.91 -5.62 18.22
CA VAL A 8 -9.70 -6.68 18.83
C VAL A 8 -10.01 -7.74 17.78
N GLY A 9 -9.54 -8.95 18.01
CA GLY A 9 -9.78 -10.10 17.12
C GLY A 9 -8.86 -11.25 17.45
N THR A 10 -9.42 -12.41 17.65
CA THR A 10 -8.66 -13.63 17.96
C THR A 10 -7.83 -14.09 16.75
N GLU A 11 -8.29 -13.84 15.51
CA GLU A 11 -7.58 -14.14 14.26
C GLU A 11 -6.26 -13.36 14.13
N LEU A 12 -6.18 -12.18 14.71
CA LEU A 12 -4.95 -11.37 14.73
C LEU A 12 -3.88 -12.03 15.64
N LEU A 13 -4.30 -12.56 16.80
CA LEU A 13 -3.42 -13.25 17.71
C LEU A 13 -2.95 -14.62 17.17
N LEU A 14 -3.81 -15.29 16.41
CA LEU A 14 -3.47 -16.55 15.74
C LEU A 14 -2.56 -16.37 14.52
N GLY A 15 -2.39 -15.12 14.06
CA GLY A 15 -1.59 -14.80 12.89
C GLY A 15 -2.23 -15.21 11.56
N THR A 16 -3.51 -15.56 11.55
CA THR A 16 -4.26 -15.91 10.33
C THR A 16 -4.65 -14.66 9.52
N THR A 17 -4.66 -13.49 10.16
CA THR A 17 -4.95 -12.20 9.53
C THR A 17 -3.87 -11.19 9.90
N VAL A 18 -3.39 -10.45 8.88
CA VAL A 18 -2.42 -9.36 9.10
C VAL A 18 -3.17 -8.11 9.57
N ASN A 19 -2.70 -7.50 10.66
CA ASN A 19 -3.25 -6.26 11.20
C ASN A 19 -2.92 -5.04 10.33
N THR A 20 -3.66 -4.84 9.27
CA THR A 20 -3.50 -3.68 8.37
C THR A 20 -4.14 -2.42 8.91
N ASP A 21 -5.19 -2.53 9.72
CA ASP A 21 -5.93 -1.39 10.27
C ASP A 21 -5.04 -0.55 11.20
N ALA A 22 -4.30 -1.21 12.10
CA ALA A 22 -3.39 -0.48 13.00
C ALA A 22 -2.32 0.31 12.24
N ARG A 23 -1.79 -0.25 11.14
CA ARG A 23 -0.87 0.45 10.24
C ARG A 23 -1.53 1.68 9.61
N ASP A 24 -2.72 1.51 9.04
CA ASP A 24 -3.40 2.55 8.28
C ASP A 24 -3.86 3.69 9.20
N ILE A 25 -4.35 3.35 10.41
CA ILE A 25 -4.68 4.33 11.45
C ILE A 25 -3.42 5.10 11.88
N SER A 26 -2.29 4.41 12.12
CA SER A 26 -1.04 5.08 12.52
C SER A 26 -0.53 6.05 11.46
N LEU A 27 -0.61 5.67 10.18
CA LEU A 27 -0.24 6.55 9.08
C LEU A 27 -1.13 7.80 9.03
N ALA A 28 -2.45 7.62 9.14
CA ALA A 28 -3.41 8.72 9.10
C ALA A 28 -3.28 9.66 10.32
N LEU A 29 -3.02 9.11 11.51
CA LEU A 29 -2.78 9.92 12.72
C LEU A 29 -1.48 10.72 12.64
N ALA A 30 -0.43 10.12 12.10
CA ALA A 30 0.84 10.80 11.89
C ALA A 30 0.71 12.01 10.94
N GLU A 31 -0.17 11.93 9.92
CA GLU A 31 -0.45 13.05 9.00
C GLU A 31 -1.11 14.25 9.68
N ILE A 32 -1.75 14.05 10.83
CA ILE A 32 -2.39 15.12 11.61
C ILE A 32 -1.69 15.39 12.95
N GLY A 33 -0.45 14.90 13.12
CA GLY A 33 0.38 15.20 14.27
C GLY A 33 0.01 14.50 15.57
N ILE A 34 -0.71 13.41 15.49
CA ILE A 34 -1.04 12.58 16.65
C ILE A 34 -0.03 11.43 16.72
N ASN A 35 0.69 11.35 17.84
CA ASN A 35 1.67 10.29 18.05
C ASN A 35 0.98 8.98 18.44
N VAL A 36 1.39 7.87 17.84
CA VAL A 36 0.99 6.53 18.26
C VAL A 36 2.19 5.87 18.94
N PHE A 37 2.12 5.65 20.25
CA PHE A 37 3.20 5.02 21.00
C PHE A 37 2.94 3.56 21.29
N TRP A 38 1.69 3.11 21.23
CA TRP A 38 1.33 1.72 21.57
C TRP A 38 0.35 1.14 20.57
N HIS A 39 0.66 -0.08 20.13
CA HIS A 39 -0.26 -0.97 19.47
C HIS A 39 -0.52 -2.16 20.40
N THR A 40 -1.76 -2.36 20.78
CA THR A 40 -2.20 -3.50 21.58
C THR A 40 -3.09 -4.40 20.73
N VAL A 41 -2.81 -5.70 20.72
CA VAL A 41 -3.68 -6.70 20.09
C VAL A 41 -4.28 -7.58 21.18
N VAL A 42 -5.58 -7.77 21.16
CA VAL A 42 -6.30 -8.57 22.14
C VAL A 42 -7.37 -9.42 21.44
N GLY A 43 -7.52 -10.68 21.90
CA GLY A 43 -8.59 -11.54 21.39
C GLY A 43 -9.96 -11.15 21.96
N ASP A 44 -11.02 -11.74 21.43
CA ASP A 44 -12.42 -11.51 21.76
C ASP A 44 -12.75 -12.02 23.19
N ASN A 45 -12.16 -11.35 24.17
CA ASN A 45 -12.32 -11.67 25.59
C ASN A 45 -12.57 -10.42 26.42
N PRO A 46 -13.73 -10.30 27.08
CA PRO A 46 -14.12 -9.09 27.80
C PRO A 46 -13.15 -8.69 28.92
N ALA A 47 -12.63 -9.64 29.68
CA ALA A 47 -11.74 -9.35 30.80
C ALA A 47 -10.37 -8.81 30.32
N ARG A 48 -9.81 -9.43 29.30
CA ARG A 48 -8.54 -8.99 28.70
C ARG A 48 -8.68 -7.63 28.02
N LEU A 49 -9.77 -7.41 27.28
CA LEU A 49 -10.03 -6.12 26.65
C LEU A 49 -10.21 -5.02 27.71
N THR A 50 -10.93 -5.30 28.80
CA THR A 50 -11.06 -4.38 29.94
C THR A 50 -9.70 -3.98 30.50
N GLU A 51 -8.79 -4.94 30.72
CA GLU A 51 -7.42 -4.67 31.20
C GLU A 51 -6.65 -3.77 30.21
N CYS A 52 -6.73 -4.05 28.90
CA CYS A 52 -6.08 -3.25 27.88
C CYS A 52 -6.61 -1.80 27.89
N VAL A 53 -7.92 -1.61 27.98
CA VAL A 53 -8.55 -0.28 28.04
C VAL A 53 -8.10 0.50 29.25
N TYR A 54 -8.07 -0.11 30.46
CA TYR A 54 -7.58 0.57 31.66
C TYR A 54 -6.10 0.95 31.59
N ARG A 55 -5.27 0.11 30.98
CA ARG A 55 -3.86 0.45 30.74
C ARG A 55 -3.73 1.62 29.76
N ALA A 56 -4.50 1.61 28.67
CA ALA A 56 -4.50 2.67 27.69
C ALA A 56 -4.98 4.01 28.27
N ARG A 57 -6.01 4.02 29.11
CA ARG A 57 -6.50 5.23 29.79
C ARG A 57 -5.45 5.92 30.65
N ASN A 58 -4.46 5.20 31.16
CA ASN A 58 -3.41 5.76 32.02
C ASN A 58 -2.21 6.34 31.23
N ARG A 59 -2.16 6.16 29.88
CA ARG A 59 -0.98 6.51 29.09
C ARG A 59 -1.27 7.16 27.74
N ALA A 60 -2.53 7.24 27.34
CA ALA A 60 -2.93 7.83 26.06
C ALA A 60 -4.09 8.82 26.26
N ASP A 61 -4.08 9.89 25.46
CA ASP A 61 -5.17 10.89 25.40
C ASP A 61 -6.27 10.46 24.44
N LEU A 62 -5.95 9.50 23.55
CA LEU A 62 -6.81 8.94 22.51
C LEU A 62 -6.67 7.43 22.45
N ILE A 63 -7.77 6.72 22.55
CA ILE A 63 -7.86 5.27 22.34
C ILE A 63 -8.66 5.03 21.06
N ILE A 64 -8.07 4.34 20.10
CA ILE A 64 -8.78 3.89 18.90
C ILE A 64 -8.85 2.37 18.92
N THR A 65 -10.07 1.81 18.88
CA THR A 65 -10.24 0.37 18.78
C THR A 65 -10.69 -0.02 17.37
N THR A 66 -10.23 -1.17 16.88
CA THR A 66 -10.73 -1.80 15.65
C THR A 66 -11.21 -3.21 15.95
N GLY A 67 -12.33 -3.62 15.37
CA GLY A 67 -12.90 -4.94 15.55
C GLY A 67 -13.89 -5.09 16.70
N GLY A 68 -14.59 -6.21 16.75
CA GLY A 68 -15.58 -6.57 17.75
C GLY A 68 -16.84 -5.71 17.75
N LEU A 69 -17.23 -5.14 16.59
CA LEU A 69 -18.47 -4.34 16.40
C LEU A 69 -19.54 -5.07 15.58
N GLY A 70 -19.29 -6.31 15.19
CA GLY A 70 -20.18 -7.12 14.38
C GLY A 70 -21.44 -7.60 15.14
N PRO A 71 -22.25 -8.47 14.50
CA PRO A 71 -23.49 -8.98 15.06
C PRO A 71 -23.33 -10.28 15.86
N THR A 72 -22.11 -10.82 15.99
CA THR A 72 -21.90 -12.12 16.63
C THR A 72 -21.73 -12.01 18.14
N CYS A 73 -21.84 -13.11 18.85
CA CYS A 73 -21.80 -13.11 20.33
C CYS A 73 -20.43 -12.79 20.93
N ASP A 74 -19.38 -12.86 20.11
CA ASP A 74 -18.00 -12.50 20.42
C ASP A 74 -17.68 -11.03 20.10
N ASP A 75 -18.55 -10.32 19.41
CA ASP A 75 -18.44 -8.88 19.14
C ASP A 75 -18.81 -8.05 20.41
N LEU A 76 -17.88 -7.91 21.34
CA LEU A 76 -18.11 -7.35 22.67
C LEU A 76 -17.43 -5.99 22.91
N THR A 77 -16.81 -5.40 21.90
CA THR A 77 -16.01 -4.18 22.05
C THR A 77 -16.85 -3.03 22.61
N LYS A 78 -18.05 -2.79 22.07
CA LYS A 78 -18.95 -1.70 22.57
C LYS A 78 -19.37 -1.88 24.02
N GLN A 79 -19.76 -3.10 24.41
CA GLN A 79 -20.18 -3.42 25.76
C GLN A 79 -19.05 -3.22 26.77
N VAL A 80 -17.83 -3.66 26.41
CA VAL A 80 -16.65 -3.53 27.27
C VAL A 80 -16.26 -2.08 27.43
N LEU A 81 -16.12 -1.33 26.34
CA LEU A 81 -15.70 0.06 26.40
C LEU A 81 -16.76 0.94 27.08
N ALA A 82 -18.05 0.75 26.78
CA ALA A 82 -19.12 1.46 27.47
C ALA A 82 -19.04 1.26 29.00
N ARG A 83 -18.82 0.01 29.44
CA ARG A 83 -18.65 -0.29 30.88
C ARG A 83 -17.38 0.35 31.46
N CYS A 84 -16.24 0.33 30.75
CA CYS A 84 -15.00 0.96 31.23
C CYS A 84 -15.12 2.47 31.42
N PHE A 85 -16.04 3.12 30.71
CA PHE A 85 -16.31 4.55 30.77
C PHE A 85 -17.67 4.89 31.47
N GLU A 86 -18.24 3.92 32.16
CA GLU A 86 -19.49 4.08 32.92
C GLU A 86 -20.66 4.64 32.08
N ARG A 87 -20.77 4.14 30.82
CA ARG A 87 -21.82 4.52 29.89
C ARG A 87 -22.82 3.38 29.72
N GLU A 88 -24.10 3.71 29.74
CA GLU A 88 -25.14 2.77 29.34
C GLU A 88 -25.20 2.66 27.82
N LEU A 89 -25.66 1.50 27.34
CA LEU A 89 -25.93 1.31 25.91
C LEU A 89 -27.40 1.61 25.64
N TYR A 90 -27.66 2.37 24.59
CA TYR A 90 -29.01 2.63 24.08
C TYR A 90 -29.11 2.20 22.63
N LEU A 91 -30.32 1.92 22.17
CA LEU A 91 -30.58 1.63 20.75
C LEU A 91 -30.62 2.96 19.99
N ASP A 92 -29.71 3.13 19.03
CA ASP A 92 -29.75 4.24 18.09
C ASP A 92 -30.62 3.87 16.88
N GLU A 93 -31.80 4.49 16.79
CA GLU A 93 -32.79 4.17 15.74
C GLU A 93 -32.29 4.52 14.34
N ALA A 94 -31.47 5.57 14.18
CA ALA A 94 -30.91 5.96 12.90
C ALA A 94 -29.85 4.93 12.42
N ALA A 95 -29.03 4.44 13.34
CA ALA A 95 -28.08 3.37 13.07
C ALA A 95 -28.82 2.08 12.72
N GLU A 96 -29.86 1.70 13.46
CA GLU A 96 -30.66 0.53 13.13
C GLU A 96 -31.31 0.63 11.75
N GLN A 97 -31.89 1.78 11.41
CA GLN A 97 -32.48 2.01 10.10
C GLN A 97 -31.44 1.90 8.98
N SER A 98 -30.25 2.47 9.19
CA SER A 98 -29.14 2.39 8.21
C SER A 98 -28.71 0.95 7.95
N ILE A 99 -28.67 0.10 8.99
CA ILE A 99 -28.38 -1.33 8.86
C ILE A 99 -29.47 -2.03 8.04
N ARG A 100 -30.74 -1.77 8.34
CA ARG A 100 -31.89 -2.33 7.58
C ARG A 100 -31.81 -1.94 6.09
N ASP A 101 -31.54 -0.67 5.81
CA ASP A 101 -31.43 -0.15 4.44
C ASP A 101 -30.24 -0.77 3.69
N TYR A 102 -29.14 -1.07 4.38
CA TYR A 102 -27.99 -1.76 3.79
C TYR A 102 -28.36 -3.17 3.32
N PHE A 103 -29.09 -3.95 4.14
CA PHE A 103 -29.55 -5.28 3.75
C PHE A 103 -30.55 -5.22 2.59
N LEU A 104 -31.50 -4.29 2.60
CA LEU A 104 -32.48 -4.11 1.53
C LEU A 104 -31.79 -3.80 0.18
N ARG A 105 -30.84 -2.88 0.17
CA ARG A 105 -30.10 -2.51 -1.06
C ARG A 105 -29.31 -3.67 -1.67
N ARG A 106 -28.91 -4.65 -0.88
CA ARG A 106 -28.17 -5.83 -1.35
C ARG A 106 -29.04 -7.03 -1.66
N GLY A 107 -30.37 -6.91 -1.58
CA GLY A 107 -31.29 -8.01 -1.85
C GLY A 107 -31.27 -9.12 -0.79
N HIS A 108 -30.65 -8.86 0.37
CA HIS A 108 -30.69 -9.78 1.49
C HIS A 108 -31.95 -9.51 2.33
N SER A 109 -32.83 -10.49 2.39
CA SER A 109 -34.15 -10.35 3.06
C SER A 109 -34.11 -10.50 4.58
N THR A 110 -32.97 -10.77 5.19
CA THR A 110 -32.91 -11.21 6.60
C THR A 110 -32.07 -10.28 7.47
N TYR A 111 -32.72 -9.22 7.96
CA TYR A 111 -32.30 -8.54 9.19
C TYR A 111 -32.67 -9.46 10.37
N THR A 112 -31.71 -9.79 11.21
CA THR A 112 -31.90 -10.66 12.37
C THR A 112 -31.76 -9.84 13.67
N GLU A 113 -32.28 -10.38 14.79
CA GLU A 113 -32.14 -9.76 16.12
C GLU A 113 -30.65 -9.48 16.47
N ASN A 114 -29.74 -10.34 16.01
CA ASN A 114 -28.31 -10.15 16.20
C ASN A 114 -27.80 -8.85 15.54
N ASN A 115 -28.36 -8.45 14.40
CA ASN A 115 -27.96 -7.19 13.75
C ASN A 115 -28.34 -5.95 14.57
N ARG A 116 -29.38 -6.06 15.42
CA ARG A 116 -29.79 -4.98 16.33
C ARG A 116 -28.70 -4.62 17.33
N GLN A 117 -27.90 -5.61 17.75
CA GLN A 117 -26.74 -5.37 18.62
C GLN A 117 -25.75 -4.36 18.01
N GLN A 118 -25.62 -4.33 16.69
CA GLN A 118 -24.75 -3.38 16.01
C GLN A 118 -25.21 -1.92 16.17
N ALA A 119 -26.50 -1.68 16.36
CA ALA A 119 -27.08 -0.36 16.60
C ALA A 119 -27.09 0.07 18.08
N MET A 120 -26.64 -0.79 19.00
CA MET A 120 -26.47 -0.41 20.41
C MET A 120 -25.26 0.50 20.55
N MET A 121 -25.47 1.72 21.08
CA MET A 121 -24.44 2.76 21.18
C MET A 121 -24.24 3.22 22.62
N PRO A 122 -23.02 3.59 23.02
CA PRO A 122 -22.75 4.21 24.32
C PRO A 122 -23.49 5.55 24.47
N GLN A 123 -24.13 5.77 25.58
CA GLN A 123 -24.87 7.01 25.85
C GLN A 123 -23.96 8.24 25.74
N GLY A 124 -24.41 9.25 24.98
CA GLY A 124 -23.66 10.48 24.74
C GLY A 124 -22.52 10.35 23.73
N CYS A 125 -22.46 9.28 22.93
CA CYS A 125 -21.51 9.17 21.85
C CYS A 125 -21.96 9.93 20.59
N THR A 126 -20.99 10.26 19.74
CA THR A 126 -21.23 10.62 18.35
C THR A 126 -21.16 9.36 17.51
N VAL A 127 -22.26 8.97 16.87
CA VAL A 127 -22.30 7.80 15.99
C VAL A 127 -21.58 8.10 14.67
N LEU A 128 -20.74 7.18 14.23
CA LEU A 128 -20.04 7.22 12.94
C LEU A 128 -20.75 6.27 11.96
N PRO A 129 -21.54 6.79 11.00
CA PRO A 129 -22.26 5.96 10.04
C PRO A 129 -21.31 5.12 9.17
N ASN A 130 -21.67 3.88 8.88
CA ASN A 130 -20.94 3.00 8.01
C ASN A 130 -21.56 2.98 6.60
N SER A 131 -20.90 3.63 5.63
CA SER A 131 -21.39 3.71 4.25
C SER A 131 -21.10 2.45 3.41
N CYS A 132 -20.21 1.57 3.87
CA CYS A 132 -19.77 0.40 3.10
C CYS A 132 -19.95 -0.95 3.82
N GLY A 133 -20.51 -0.93 5.03
CA GLY A 133 -20.81 -2.11 5.84
C GLY A 133 -22.02 -1.92 6.73
N THR A 134 -22.17 -2.78 7.75
CA THR A 134 -23.30 -2.75 8.69
C THR A 134 -22.94 -2.22 10.07
N ALA A 135 -21.70 -2.33 10.50
CA ALA A 135 -21.29 -1.97 11.85
C ALA A 135 -20.92 -0.48 11.95
N PRO A 136 -21.77 0.39 12.53
CA PRO A 136 -21.40 1.77 12.78
C PRO A 136 -20.31 1.85 13.85
N GLY A 137 -19.42 2.82 13.72
CA GLY A 137 -18.47 3.20 14.76
C GLY A 137 -19.06 4.26 15.69
N CYS A 138 -18.30 4.70 16.67
CA CYS A 138 -18.68 5.85 17.48
C CYS A 138 -17.48 6.53 18.13
N ILE A 139 -17.70 7.79 18.56
CA ILE A 139 -16.76 8.60 19.31
C ILE A 139 -17.41 8.97 20.65
N PHE A 140 -16.72 8.74 21.74
CA PHE A 140 -17.09 9.17 23.08
C PHE A 140 -15.84 9.32 23.95
N GLY A 141 -16.01 9.48 25.24
CA GLY A 141 -14.89 9.58 26.18
C GLY A 141 -15.29 10.34 27.43
N ASP A 142 -14.29 10.76 28.17
CA ASP A 142 -14.40 11.63 29.34
C ASP A 142 -13.52 12.89 29.15
N GLU A 143 -13.28 13.64 30.21
CA GLU A 143 -12.46 14.86 30.17
C GLU A 143 -10.98 14.56 29.87
N LEU A 144 -10.53 13.34 30.12
CA LEU A 144 -9.12 12.94 30.03
C LEU A 144 -8.81 12.17 28.74
N VAL A 145 -9.71 11.28 28.31
CA VAL A 145 -9.44 10.32 27.23
C VAL A 145 -10.59 10.27 26.23
N ARG A 146 -10.29 10.45 24.96
CA ARG A 146 -11.21 10.20 23.85
C ARG A 146 -11.12 8.75 23.41
N VAL A 147 -12.27 8.19 23.04
CA VAL A 147 -12.39 6.83 22.53
C VAL A 147 -13.06 6.87 21.16
N ILE A 148 -12.45 6.19 20.20
CA ILE A 148 -13.01 6.00 18.86
C ILE A 148 -13.10 4.49 18.62
N MET A 149 -14.28 4.00 18.28
CA MET A 149 -14.47 2.60 17.92
C MET A 149 -14.73 2.47 16.41
N LEU A 150 -13.95 1.64 15.74
CA LEU A 150 -14.01 1.36 14.30
C LEU A 150 -14.28 -0.13 14.04
N PRO A 151 -14.97 -0.49 12.96
CA PRO A 151 -15.14 -1.88 12.54
C PRO A 151 -13.82 -2.51 12.14
N GLY A 152 -13.74 -3.86 12.18
CA GLY A 152 -12.54 -4.63 11.84
C GLY A 152 -12.27 -4.82 10.34
N PRO A 153 -13.26 -4.93 9.44
CA PRO A 153 -12.98 -5.07 8.02
C PRO A 153 -12.24 -3.83 7.47
N PRO A 154 -11.04 -3.98 6.86
CA PRO A 154 -10.18 -2.84 6.47
C PRO A 154 -10.85 -1.79 5.59
N ARG A 155 -11.74 -2.22 4.68
CA ARG A 155 -12.49 -1.29 3.84
C ARG A 155 -13.42 -0.39 4.65
N GLU A 156 -14.10 -0.94 5.65
CA GLU A 156 -15.03 -0.21 6.52
C GLU A 156 -14.24 0.73 7.44
N CYS A 157 -13.21 0.19 8.10
CA CYS A 157 -12.31 0.93 8.98
C CYS A 157 -11.70 2.13 8.28
N ASN A 158 -11.04 1.93 7.13
CA ASN A 158 -10.34 2.98 6.39
C ASN A 158 -11.29 4.04 5.81
N THR A 159 -12.48 3.64 5.36
CA THR A 159 -13.50 4.60 4.87
C THR A 159 -13.97 5.52 5.99
N MET A 160 -14.25 4.96 7.16
CA MET A 160 -14.70 5.70 8.33
C MET A 160 -13.58 6.57 8.92
N LEU A 161 -12.37 6.03 9.01
CA LEU A 161 -11.18 6.76 9.44
C LEU A 161 -10.98 8.03 8.60
N LYS A 162 -10.91 7.88 7.28
CA LYS A 162 -10.64 8.97 6.35
C LYS A 162 -11.74 10.04 6.33
N ASN A 163 -13.00 9.60 6.29
CA ASN A 163 -14.12 10.51 6.03
C ASN A 163 -14.69 11.14 7.28
N GLN A 164 -14.47 10.56 8.46
CA GLN A 164 -15.13 10.99 9.68
C GLN A 164 -14.14 11.22 10.85
N VAL A 165 -13.26 10.25 11.11
CA VAL A 165 -12.34 10.32 12.26
C VAL A 165 -11.25 11.38 12.07
N ILE A 166 -10.57 11.39 10.93
CA ILE A 166 -9.51 12.38 10.67
C ILE A 166 -10.05 13.81 10.66
N PRO A 167 -11.16 14.14 9.99
CA PRO A 167 -11.78 15.48 10.10
C PRO A 167 -12.15 15.87 11.52
N TYR A 168 -12.65 14.92 12.33
CA TYR A 168 -12.93 15.17 13.74
C TYR A 168 -11.67 15.45 14.56
N LEU A 169 -10.61 14.66 14.38
CA LEU A 169 -9.37 14.81 15.15
C LEU A 169 -8.57 16.06 14.78
N ARG A 170 -8.65 16.53 13.54
CA ARG A 170 -8.02 17.79 13.10
C ARG A 170 -8.45 19.01 13.91
N GLN A 171 -9.65 19.00 14.49
CA GLN A 171 -10.14 20.10 15.35
C GLN A 171 -9.33 20.25 16.66
N PHE A 172 -8.59 19.22 17.05
CA PHE A 172 -7.79 19.18 18.27
C PHE A 172 -6.26 19.24 18.02
N SER A 173 -5.83 19.22 16.75
CA SER A 173 -4.44 19.46 16.40
C SER A 173 -4.25 20.96 16.18
N GLY A 174 -3.49 21.60 17.06
CA GLY A 174 -3.20 23.05 16.96
C GLY A 174 -2.15 23.41 15.91
N GLU A 175 -1.63 22.41 15.16
CA GLU A 175 -0.56 22.59 14.17
C GLU A 175 -0.84 21.70 12.97
N THR A 176 -0.47 22.19 11.81
CA THR A 176 -0.54 21.47 10.53
C THR A 176 0.73 20.63 10.36
N ILE A 177 0.58 19.37 9.96
CA ILE A 177 1.69 18.50 9.55
C ILE A 177 1.51 18.12 8.10
N ARG A 178 2.58 18.26 7.33
CA ARG A 178 2.67 17.83 5.95
C ARG A 178 3.91 16.98 5.72
N SER A 179 3.82 16.07 4.75
CA SER A 179 4.94 15.21 4.41
C SER A 179 5.04 15.03 2.91
N HIS A 180 6.27 15.04 2.40
CA HIS A 180 6.60 14.53 1.07
C HIS A 180 7.33 13.20 1.17
N THR A 181 7.03 12.28 0.28
CA THR A 181 7.69 10.99 0.17
C THR A 181 8.48 10.92 -1.13
N VAL A 182 9.79 10.94 -1.04
CA VAL A 182 10.70 10.77 -2.18
C VAL A 182 11.04 9.28 -2.31
N ARG A 183 10.69 8.69 -3.45
CA ARG A 183 10.86 7.25 -3.72
C ARG A 183 12.02 7.01 -4.66
N MET A 184 12.80 5.98 -4.38
CA MET A 184 14.05 5.66 -5.06
C MET A 184 14.14 4.18 -5.41
N PHE A 185 14.79 3.90 -6.54
CA PHE A 185 15.07 2.54 -6.98
C PHE A 185 16.55 2.40 -7.37
N GLY A 186 17.12 1.20 -7.15
CA GLY A 186 18.49 0.88 -7.52
C GLY A 186 19.56 1.46 -6.59
N VAL A 187 19.17 1.96 -5.43
CA VAL A 187 20.07 2.42 -4.36
C VAL A 187 19.85 1.61 -3.08
N GLY A 188 20.93 1.21 -2.43
CA GLY A 188 20.86 0.54 -1.13
C GLY A 188 20.60 1.51 0.03
N GLU A 189 19.95 1.03 1.09
CA GLU A 189 19.59 1.80 2.27
C GLU A 189 20.80 2.50 2.90
N SER A 190 21.92 1.79 3.07
CA SER A 190 23.16 2.37 3.63
C SER A 190 23.75 3.49 2.77
N THR A 191 23.65 3.37 1.45
CA THR A 191 24.11 4.43 0.53
C THR A 191 23.21 5.65 0.61
N MET A 192 21.90 5.45 0.68
CA MET A 192 20.91 6.51 0.86
C MET A 192 21.15 7.22 2.21
N GLU A 193 21.26 6.47 3.30
CA GLU A 193 21.53 7.02 4.63
C GLU A 193 22.83 7.84 4.65
N THR A 194 23.90 7.31 4.09
CA THR A 194 25.20 8.02 4.04
C THR A 194 25.10 9.35 3.30
N LYS A 195 24.36 9.39 2.19
CA LYS A 195 24.20 10.61 1.38
C LYS A 195 23.29 11.66 2.01
N LEU A 196 22.36 11.24 2.86
CA LEU A 196 21.32 12.12 3.41
C LEU A 196 21.44 12.29 4.93
N ARG A 197 22.53 11.82 5.54
CA ARG A 197 22.70 11.77 7.01
C ARG A 197 22.50 13.12 7.68
N ASP A 198 23.13 14.15 7.14
CA ASP A 198 23.04 15.53 7.66
C ASP A 198 21.60 16.09 7.59
N LEU A 199 20.80 15.67 6.63
CA LEU A 199 19.39 16.06 6.54
C LEU A 199 18.53 15.33 7.59
N MET A 200 18.94 14.13 8.01
CA MET A 200 18.23 13.33 9.02
C MET A 200 18.43 13.87 10.45
N ASP A 201 19.43 14.67 10.68
CA ASP A 201 19.70 15.30 11.99
C ASP A 201 18.79 16.53 12.24
N GLY A 202 18.02 16.97 11.24
CA GLY A 202 17.09 18.09 11.32
C GLY A 202 15.90 17.81 12.23
N ALA A 203 15.49 18.80 13.05
CA ALA A 203 14.36 18.68 13.95
C ALA A 203 13.01 19.01 13.28
N ASN A 204 13.00 19.98 12.36
CA ASN A 204 11.82 20.36 11.56
C ASN A 204 12.28 21.13 10.30
N PRO A 205 12.09 20.58 9.09
CA PRO A 205 11.46 19.29 8.82
C PRO A 205 12.31 18.10 9.27
N THR A 206 11.66 17.00 9.63
CA THR A 206 12.32 15.71 9.88
C THR A 206 12.46 14.94 8.57
N VAL A 207 13.56 14.17 8.45
CA VAL A 207 13.84 13.31 7.30
C VAL A 207 14.00 11.88 7.79
N ALA A 208 13.08 11.00 7.43
CA ALA A 208 13.07 9.62 7.88
C ALA A 208 13.23 8.63 6.71
N PRO A 209 14.24 7.74 6.75
CA PRO A 209 14.43 6.71 5.75
C PRO A 209 13.49 5.53 5.98
N TYR A 210 13.03 4.92 4.89
CA TYR A 210 12.28 3.67 4.89
C TYR A 210 12.79 2.79 3.76
N SER A 211 12.81 1.49 4.00
CA SER A 211 13.19 0.49 3.01
C SER A 211 12.10 -0.55 2.85
N LYS A 212 11.81 -0.92 1.62
CA LYS A 212 10.98 -2.05 1.24
C LYS A 212 11.78 -2.93 0.29
N GLU A 213 11.27 -4.10 -0.02
CA GLU A 213 11.92 -5.03 -0.94
C GLU A 213 12.21 -4.41 -2.31
N GLY A 214 13.50 -4.06 -2.55
CA GLY A 214 13.97 -3.48 -3.81
C GLY A 214 13.69 -1.98 -3.99
N GLU A 215 13.21 -1.29 -2.97
CA GLU A 215 12.82 0.12 -3.01
C GLU A 215 13.24 0.85 -1.74
N CYS A 216 13.86 2.02 -1.87
CA CYS A 216 14.11 2.91 -0.76
C CYS A 216 13.23 4.16 -0.88
N MET A 217 12.88 4.75 0.23
CA MET A 217 12.15 6.01 0.28
C MET A 217 12.59 6.87 1.45
N VAL A 218 12.47 8.16 1.29
CA VAL A 218 12.68 9.16 2.34
C VAL A 218 11.42 9.95 2.51
N ARG A 219 10.98 10.10 3.75
CA ARG A 219 9.85 10.94 4.12
C ARG A 219 10.36 12.22 4.75
N VAL A 220 10.06 13.35 4.13
CA VAL A 220 10.33 14.69 4.65
C VAL A 220 9.05 15.20 5.27
N THR A 221 9.04 15.49 6.59
CA THR A 221 7.84 15.89 7.32
C THR A 221 8.08 17.21 8.04
N ALA A 222 7.25 18.21 7.77
CA ALA A 222 7.25 19.48 8.49
C ALA A 222 5.99 19.67 9.32
N LYS A 223 6.14 20.44 10.39
CA LYS A 223 5.10 20.86 11.31
C LYS A 223 5.12 22.39 11.41
N ALA A 224 3.99 23.05 11.16
CA ALA A 224 3.85 24.50 11.18
C ALA A 224 2.40 24.95 11.39
N ASP A 225 2.18 26.26 11.42
CA ASP A 225 0.84 26.85 11.64
C ASP A 225 -0.09 26.75 10.42
N SER A 226 0.47 26.52 9.22
CA SER A 226 -0.30 26.35 7.98
C SER A 226 0.34 25.36 7.02
N GLU A 227 -0.42 24.94 6.00
CA GLU A 227 0.10 24.07 4.92
C GLU A 227 1.21 24.77 4.13
N GLU A 228 1.05 26.07 3.82
CA GLU A 228 2.03 26.86 3.09
C GLU A 228 3.35 27.01 3.90
N ALA A 229 3.25 27.14 5.21
CA ALA A 229 4.43 27.18 6.07
C ALA A 229 5.14 25.83 6.10
N CYS A 230 4.41 24.71 6.14
CA CYS A 230 4.99 23.38 6.01
C CYS A 230 5.72 23.21 4.66
N GLU A 231 5.10 23.61 3.55
CA GLU A 231 5.70 23.52 2.21
C GLU A 231 6.98 24.37 2.13
N THR A 232 6.98 25.58 2.69
CA THR A 232 8.15 26.47 2.72
C THR A 232 9.33 25.81 3.46
N LEU A 233 9.06 25.07 4.53
CA LEU A 233 10.07 24.34 5.28
C LEU A 233 10.58 23.11 4.53
N MET A 234 9.69 22.36 3.86
CA MET A 234 10.04 21.09 3.21
C MET A 234 10.73 21.28 1.85
N ALA A 235 10.31 22.26 1.06
CA ALA A 235 10.77 22.43 -0.31
C ALA A 235 12.30 22.40 -0.46
N PRO A 236 13.11 23.16 0.29
CA PRO A 236 14.57 23.12 0.15
C PRO A 236 15.17 21.76 0.51
N VAL A 237 14.58 21.05 1.46
CA VAL A 237 15.06 19.72 1.87
C VAL A 237 14.73 18.66 0.82
N VAL A 238 13.53 18.73 0.23
CA VAL A 238 13.13 17.85 -0.87
C VAL A 238 14.02 18.09 -2.09
N GLU A 239 14.30 19.33 -2.46
CA GLU A 239 15.22 19.68 -3.56
C GLU A 239 16.62 19.11 -3.32
N GLU A 240 17.15 19.23 -2.12
CA GLU A 240 18.45 18.67 -1.76
C GLU A 240 18.48 17.13 -1.86
N VAL A 241 17.39 16.46 -1.43
CA VAL A 241 17.25 15.01 -1.61
C VAL A 241 17.25 14.64 -3.09
N LEU A 242 16.51 15.37 -3.93
CA LEU A 242 16.45 15.15 -5.38
C LEU A 242 17.83 15.34 -6.02
N GLU A 243 18.57 16.39 -5.65
CA GLU A 243 19.90 16.67 -6.19
C GLU A 243 20.91 15.57 -5.81
N ARG A 244 20.92 15.14 -4.55
CA ARG A 244 21.88 14.12 -4.08
C ARG A 244 21.58 12.72 -4.61
N MET A 245 20.30 12.38 -4.81
CA MET A 245 19.89 11.04 -5.21
C MET A 245 19.64 10.90 -6.73
N LYS A 246 19.45 12.02 -7.45
CA LYS A 246 19.38 12.09 -8.94
C LYS A 246 18.56 10.97 -9.59
N ASP A 247 19.20 10.22 -10.48
CA ASP A 247 18.59 9.16 -11.29
C ASP A 247 17.98 8.01 -10.48
N ALA A 248 18.36 7.87 -9.22
CA ALA A 248 17.75 6.89 -8.34
C ALA A 248 16.31 7.28 -7.97
N VAL A 249 15.99 8.58 -7.92
CA VAL A 249 14.64 9.05 -7.63
C VAL A 249 13.73 8.74 -8.81
N TYR A 250 12.63 8.06 -8.55
CA TYR A 250 11.63 7.80 -9.58
C TYR A 250 10.34 8.61 -9.40
N ALA A 251 10.03 9.05 -8.17
CA ALA A 251 8.84 9.83 -7.90
C ALA A 251 8.91 10.59 -6.56
N VAL A 252 8.14 11.68 -6.48
CA VAL A 252 7.74 12.35 -5.23
C VAL A 252 6.22 12.19 -5.13
N ASP A 253 5.73 11.80 -3.94
CA ASP A 253 4.30 11.64 -3.62
C ASP A 253 3.51 10.75 -4.58
N CYS A 254 4.17 9.77 -5.16
CA CYS A 254 3.54 8.76 -5.98
C CYS A 254 3.58 7.41 -5.26
N ASP A 255 2.49 6.67 -5.28
CA ASP A 255 2.31 5.45 -4.47
C ASP A 255 3.21 4.28 -4.89
N SER A 256 3.55 4.20 -6.19
CA SER A 256 4.29 3.06 -6.74
C SER A 256 4.99 3.37 -8.07
N MET A 257 5.94 2.51 -8.44
CA MET A 257 6.64 2.58 -9.72
C MET A 257 5.68 2.37 -10.90
N GLU A 258 4.70 1.48 -10.76
CA GLU A 258 3.67 1.23 -11.77
C GLU A 258 2.87 2.48 -12.09
N ARG A 259 2.41 3.18 -11.05
CA ARG A 259 1.67 4.44 -11.22
C ARG A 259 2.52 5.49 -11.92
N ARG A 260 3.80 5.61 -11.52
CA ARG A 260 4.72 6.56 -12.18
C ARG A 260 4.97 6.21 -13.64
N VAL A 261 5.13 4.93 -13.96
CA VAL A 261 5.27 4.47 -15.34
C VAL A 261 4.02 4.80 -16.17
N LEU A 262 2.82 4.56 -15.63
CA LEU A 262 1.57 4.90 -16.34
C LEU A 262 1.43 6.42 -16.56
N GLN A 263 1.78 7.25 -15.57
CA GLN A 263 1.82 8.70 -15.73
C GLN A 263 2.81 9.12 -16.83
N LEU A 264 4.00 8.56 -16.86
CA LEU A 264 4.99 8.86 -17.90
C LEU A 264 4.52 8.41 -19.30
N LEU A 265 3.84 7.26 -19.40
CA LEU A 265 3.23 6.82 -20.66
C LEU A 265 2.15 7.79 -21.13
N GLU A 266 1.33 8.29 -20.21
CA GLU A 266 0.32 9.33 -20.49
C GLU A 266 0.99 10.64 -20.93
N GLU A 267 1.96 11.16 -20.18
CA GLU A 267 2.71 12.38 -20.50
C GLU A 267 3.37 12.32 -21.91
N LYS A 268 3.84 11.14 -22.31
CA LYS A 268 4.48 10.91 -23.62
C LYS A 268 3.51 10.43 -24.70
N ASN A 269 2.25 10.19 -24.36
CA ASN A 269 1.24 9.57 -25.23
C ASN A 269 1.74 8.26 -25.88
N MET A 270 2.34 7.40 -25.07
CA MET A 270 2.93 6.11 -25.49
C MET A 270 2.23 4.94 -24.82
N THR A 271 2.23 3.81 -25.49
CA THR A 271 1.59 2.58 -25.05
C THR A 271 2.58 1.47 -24.78
N LEU A 272 2.26 0.55 -23.87
CA LEU A 272 3.11 -0.55 -23.41
C LEU A 272 2.45 -1.90 -23.66
N ALA A 273 3.26 -2.90 -24.01
CA ALA A 273 2.89 -4.33 -24.01
C ALA A 273 3.97 -5.17 -23.33
N ALA A 274 3.60 -6.31 -22.76
CA ALA A 274 4.52 -7.18 -22.02
C ALA A 274 4.48 -8.64 -22.49
N ALA A 275 5.67 -9.29 -22.57
CA ALA A 275 5.83 -10.72 -22.72
C ALA A 275 6.62 -11.27 -21.53
N GLU A 276 5.98 -12.09 -20.73
CA GLU A 276 6.51 -12.58 -19.46
C GLU A 276 6.75 -14.08 -19.51
N SER A 277 7.91 -14.53 -19.01
CA SER A 277 8.22 -15.94 -18.80
C SER A 277 8.29 -16.23 -17.29
N CYS A 278 9.44 -16.11 -16.65
CA CYS A 278 9.63 -16.45 -15.23
C CYS A 278 8.77 -15.60 -14.26
N THR A 279 8.36 -14.41 -14.65
CA THR A 279 7.47 -13.54 -13.84
C THR A 279 6.00 -13.95 -13.89
N GLY A 280 5.58 -14.74 -14.91
CA GLY A 280 4.28 -15.40 -14.96
C GLY A 280 3.08 -14.48 -14.95
N GLY A 281 3.16 -13.29 -15.54
CA GLY A 281 2.09 -12.29 -15.56
C GLY A 281 2.15 -11.26 -14.41
N LEU A 282 3.18 -11.28 -13.58
CA LEU A 282 3.29 -10.38 -12.41
C LEU A 282 3.38 -8.90 -12.85
N LEU A 283 4.11 -8.58 -13.93
CA LEU A 283 4.18 -7.22 -14.46
C LEU A 283 2.80 -6.73 -14.92
N ALA A 284 2.12 -7.56 -15.71
CA ALA A 284 0.75 -7.25 -16.17
C ALA A 284 -0.22 -7.09 -15.01
N THR A 285 -0.16 -7.95 -13.99
CA THR A 285 -0.97 -7.87 -12.77
C THR A 285 -0.76 -6.53 -12.07
N ARG A 286 0.48 -6.17 -11.76
CA ARG A 286 0.82 -4.93 -11.04
C ARG A 286 0.40 -3.67 -11.81
N ILE A 287 0.54 -3.65 -13.13
CA ILE A 287 0.09 -2.52 -13.97
C ILE A 287 -1.45 -2.41 -13.94
N THR A 288 -2.14 -3.55 -14.05
CA THR A 288 -3.61 -3.56 -14.13
C THR A 288 -4.31 -3.34 -12.78
N GLU A 289 -3.60 -3.40 -11.66
CA GLU A 289 -4.08 -2.93 -10.35
C GLU A 289 -4.34 -1.42 -10.32
N ILE A 290 -3.72 -0.66 -11.23
CA ILE A 290 -3.91 0.79 -11.29
C ILE A 290 -5.13 1.13 -12.15
N PRO A 291 -6.16 1.80 -11.60
CA PRO A 291 -7.32 2.23 -12.38
C PRO A 291 -6.92 3.12 -13.57
N GLY A 292 -7.50 2.86 -14.73
CA GLY A 292 -7.19 3.58 -15.97
C GLY A 292 -6.00 3.01 -16.77
N ALA A 293 -5.35 1.93 -16.31
CA ALA A 293 -4.23 1.31 -16.99
C ALA A 293 -4.52 0.90 -18.45
N SER A 294 -5.78 0.58 -18.78
CA SER A 294 -6.20 0.17 -20.14
C SER A 294 -5.98 1.26 -21.21
N ASN A 295 -5.83 2.52 -20.82
CA ASN A 295 -5.53 3.59 -21.76
C ASN A 295 -4.10 3.46 -22.32
N TRP A 296 -3.16 2.92 -21.55
CA TRP A 296 -1.73 2.92 -21.84
C TRP A 296 -1.12 1.51 -21.93
N PHE A 297 -1.70 0.53 -21.26
CA PHE A 297 -1.27 -0.86 -21.32
C PHE A 297 -2.15 -1.66 -22.29
N ARG A 298 -1.56 -2.07 -23.42
CA ARG A 298 -2.27 -2.81 -24.48
C ARG A 298 -2.51 -4.27 -24.14
N GLY A 299 -1.77 -4.79 -23.17
CA GLY A 299 -1.90 -6.16 -22.69
C GLY A 299 -0.57 -6.86 -22.46
N GLY A 300 -0.67 -8.06 -21.92
CA GLY A 300 0.46 -8.92 -21.65
C GLY A 300 0.19 -10.35 -22.06
N VAL A 301 1.27 -11.08 -22.46
CA VAL A 301 1.21 -12.51 -22.74
C VAL A 301 2.20 -13.24 -21.84
N THR A 302 1.75 -14.33 -21.21
CA THR A 302 2.63 -15.23 -20.47
C THR A 302 3.09 -16.36 -21.39
N VAL A 303 4.36 -16.34 -21.74
CA VAL A 303 5.01 -17.32 -22.64
C VAL A 303 6.03 -18.14 -21.85
N TYR A 304 5.51 -19.02 -21.00
CA TYR A 304 6.28 -19.70 -19.97
C TYR A 304 7.22 -20.79 -20.53
N THR A 305 6.79 -21.46 -21.59
CA THR A 305 7.55 -22.51 -22.29
C THR A 305 8.13 -22.00 -23.61
N GLU A 306 9.07 -22.73 -24.19
CA GLU A 306 9.62 -22.45 -25.51
C GLU A 306 8.55 -22.52 -26.59
N ASP A 307 7.69 -23.56 -26.54
CA ASP A 307 6.55 -23.72 -27.45
C ASP A 307 5.60 -22.51 -27.38
N ALA A 308 5.32 -21.99 -26.19
CA ALA A 308 4.51 -20.78 -26.04
C ALA A 308 5.17 -19.54 -26.66
N LYS A 309 6.51 -19.40 -26.53
CA LYS A 309 7.27 -18.31 -27.17
C LYS A 309 7.17 -18.39 -28.69
N THR A 310 7.23 -19.60 -29.22
CA THR A 310 7.08 -19.85 -30.65
C THR A 310 5.63 -19.57 -31.13
N ARG A 311 4.64 -20.18 -30.50
CA ARG A 311 3.24 -20.09 -30.96
C ARG A 311 2.63 -18.70 -30.80
N LEU A 312 2.87 -18.04 -29.68
CA LEU A 312 2.22 -16.77 -29.37
C LEU A 312 3.01 -15.55 -29.87
N LEU A 313 4.33 -15.62 -29.87
CA LEU A 313 5.18 -14.50 -30.30
C LEU A 313 5.82 -14.72 -31.67
N GLY A 314 5.69 -15.92 -32.26
CA GLY A 314 6.33 -16.25 -33.54
C GLY A 314 7.86 -16.18 -33.46
N ILE A 315 8.44 -16.58 -32.33
CA ILE A 315 9.89 -16.72 -32.20
C ILE A 315 10.25 -18.10 -32.75
N ASP A 316 11.21 -18.11 -33.69
CA ASP A 316 11.67 -19.34 -34.33
C ASP A 316 12.26 -20.31 -33.28
N PRO A 317 11.88 -21.61 -33.27
CA PRO A 317 12.49 -22.60 -32.39
C PRO A 317 14.00 -22.68 -32.54
N GLU A 318 14.53 -22.64 -33.77
CA GLU A 318 15.97 -22.68 -34.06
C GLU A 318 16.66 -21.47 -33.40
N TYR A 319 16.04 -20.28 -33.43
CA TYR A 319 16.56 -19.10 -32.75
C TYR A 319 16.64 -19.28 -31.24
N ILE A 320 15.68 -19.97 -30.64
CA ILE A 320 15.69 -20.24 -29.18
C ILE A 320 16.78 -21.26 -28.84
N GLU A 321 16.93 -22.31 -29.65
CA GLU A 321 17.94 -23.35 -29.47
C GLU A 321 19.38 -22.79 -29.61
N GLU A 322 19.62 -21.94 -30.61
CA GLU A 322 20.95 -21.33 -30.86
C GLU A 322 21.35 -20.34 -29.75
N ASN A 323 20.43 -19.61 -29.20
CA ASN A 323 20.73 -18.52 -28.24
C ASN A 323 20.49 -18.88 -26.78
N GLY A 324 19.79 -19.99 -26.51
CA GLY A 324 19.32 -20.37 -25.20
C GLY A 324 18.04 -19.63 -24.78
N VAL A 325 17.08 -20.33 -24.16
CA VAL A 325 15.76 -19.80 -23.76
C VAL A 325 15.85 -18.66 -22.74
N VAL A 326 16.89 -18.65 -21.92
CA VAL A 326 17.22 -17.58 -20.97
C VAL A 326 18.46 -16.84 -21.46
N SER A 327 18.26 -15.82 -22.27
CA SER A 327 19.36 -15.06 -22.89
C SER A 327 18.94 -13.64 -23.23
N MET A 328 19.93 -12.76 -23.43
CA MET A 328 19.73 -11.40 -23.94
C MET A 328 18.98 -11.39 -25.27
N ALA A 329 19.35 -12.32 -26.18
CA ALA A 329 18.78 -12.44 -27.51
C ALA A 329 17.27 -12.75 -27.45
N VAL A 330 16.88 -13.74 -26.62
CA VAL A 330 15.48 -14.14 -26.46
C VAL A 330 14.67 -13.07 -25.73
N ALA A 331 15.19 -12.43 -24.68
CA ALA A 331 14.50 -11.32 -24.00
C ALA A 331 14.21 -10.16 -24.96
N GLY A 332 15.21 -9.74 -25.73
CA GLY A 332 15.04 -8.69 -26.73
C GLY A 332 14.07 -9.09 -27.87
N ARG A 333 14.09 -10.36 -28.28
CA ARG A 333 13.17 -10.89 -29.30
C ARG A 333 11.72 -10.90 -28.76
N MET A 334 11.51 -11.34 -27.50
CA MET A 334 10.20 -11.31 -26.84
C MET A 334 9.64 -9.88 -26.80
N ALA A 335 10.45 -8.91 -26.38
CA ALA A 335 10.08 -7.50 -26.32
C ALA A 335 9.64 -6.95 -27.70
N LYS A 336 10.43 -7.20 -28.74
CA LYS A 336 10.12 -6.78 -30.13
C LYS A 336 8.84 -7.42 -30.65
N ARG A 337 8.64 -8.70 -30.37
CA ARG A 337 7.48 -9.46 -30.85
C ARG A 337 6.19 -9.07 -30.18
N VAL A 338 6.18 -8.89 -28.86
CA VAL A 338 4.97 -8.47 -28.15
C VAL A 338 4.57 -7.03 -28.53
N ARG A 339 5.55 -6.13 -28.66
CA ARG A 339 5.34 -4.77 -29.16
C ARG A 339 4.61 -4.78 -30.51
N LYS A 340 5.08 -5.58 -31.45
CA LYS A 340 4.48 -5.72 -32.79
C LYS A 340 3.11 -6.36 -32.74
N ALA A 341 2.94 -7.44 -31.96
CA ALA A 341 1.71 -8.22 -31.89
C ALA A 341 0.54 -7.41 -31.31
N LEU A 342 0.82 -6.57 -30.30
CA LEU A 342 -0.19 -5.76 -29.65
C LEU A 342 -0.24 -4.31 -30.13
N GLY A 343 0.60 -3.94 -31.12
CA GLY A 343 0.60 -2.60 -31.72
C GLY A 343 0.91 -1.49 -30.71
N SER A 344 1.83 -1.75 -29.76
CA SER A 344 2.25 -0.78 -28.75
C SER A 344 3.51 -0.02 -29.17
N ASP A 345 3.78 1.11 -28.51
CA ASP A 345 5.01 1.90 -28.74
C ASP A 345 6.20 1.28 -28.02
N LEU A 346 5.98 0.67 -26.87
CA LEU A 346 6.96 -0.01 -26.02
C LEU A 346 6.58 -1.49 -25.85
N GLY A 347 7.59 -2.36 -25.85
CA GLY A 347 7.42 -3.78 -25.54
C GLY A 347 8.44 -4.24 -24.51
N ILE A 348 7.99 -4.92 -23.46
CA ILE A 348 8.85 -5.57 -22.46
C ILE A 348 8.89 -7.07 -22.72
N GLY A 349 10.08 -7.66 -22.60
CA GLY A 349 10.28 -9.11 -22.63
C GLY A 349 11.10 -9.56 -21.44
N ILE A 350 10.59 -10.49 -20.62
CA ILE A 350 11.27 -10.99 -19.41
C ILE A 350 11.46 -12.50 -19.52
N THR A 351 12.71 -12.96 -19.43
CA THR A 351 13.04 -14.40 -19.33
C THR A 351 14.14 -14.62 -18.30
N GLY A 352 14.12 -15.75 -17.59
CA GLY A 352 15.09 -15.99 -16.50
C GLY A 352 14.82 -17.25 -15.72
N TRP A 353 15.79 -17.59 -14.86
CA TRP A 353 15.72 -18.68 -13.90
C TRP A 353 15.33 -18.17 -12.51
N ALA A 354 14.08 -18.37 -12.13
CA ALA A 354 13.60 -17.92 -10.82
C ALA A 354 13.76 -18.97 -9.68
N GLY A 355 14.33 -20.14 -10.00
CA GLY A 355 14.59 -21.22 -9.04
C GLY A 355 13.31 -21.98 -8.59
N PRO A 356 13.46 -23.03 -7.73
CA PRO A 356 14.75 -23.55 -7.23
C PRO A 356 15.57 -24.26 -8.29
N ASP A 357 14.93 -24.76 -9.37
CA ASP A 357 15.56 -25.48 -10.46
C ASP A 357 15.98 -24.51 -11.58
N GLY A 358 17.07 -24.83 -12.25
CA GLY A 358 17.62 -24.06 -13.37
C GLY A 358 19.13 -24.05 -13.38
N GLU A 359 19.73 -23.75 -14.52
CA GLU A 359 21.17 -23.76 -14.71
C GLU A 359 21.86 -22.61 -13.98
N ASP A 360 21.21 -21.44 -13.88
CA ASP A 360 21.77 -20.24 -13.27
C ASP A 360 20.65 -19.46 -12.53
N VAL A 361 20.25 -19.99 -11.39
CA VAL A 361 19.18 -19.41 -10.56
C VAL A 361 19.50 -17.96 -10.19
N GLY A 362 18.55 -17.06 -10.39
CA GLY A 362 18.73 -15.63 -10.19
C GLY A 362 19.18 -14.86 -11.44
N LEU A 363 19.55 -15.54 -12.51
CA LEU A 363 19.81 -14.90 -13.79
C LEU A 363 18.51 -14.57 -14.50
N VAL A 364 18.30 -13.28 -14.78
CA VAL A 364 17.13 -12.78 -15.51
C VAL A 364 17.57 -11.77 -16.57
N PHE A 365 16.94 -11.82 -17.72
CA PHE A 365 17.10 -10.82 -18.77
C PHE A 365 15.79 -10.07 -19.00
N VAL A 366 15.87 -8.75 -19.04
CA VAL A 366 14.77 -7.85 -19.33
C VAL A 366 15.06 -7.06 -20.59
N GLY A 367 14.27 -7.27 -21.63
CA GLY A 367 14.35 -6.53 -22.89
C GLY A 367 13.30 -5.42 -22.93
N LEU A 368 13.68 -4.23 -23.37
CA LEU A 368 12.80 -3.11 -23.71
C LEU A 368 12.96 -2.79 -25.20
N ALA A 369 11.92 -3.03 -25.98
CA ALA A 369 11.86 -2.70 -27.38
C ALA A 369 11.06 -1.41 -27.61
N VAL A 370 11.65 -0.49 -28.37
CA VAL A 370 11.05 0.74 -28.84
C VAL A 370 11.11 0.79 -30.37
N ARG A 371 10.68 1.87 -30.99
CA ARG A 371 10.77 2.01 -32.44
C ARG A 371 12.23 2.17 -32.88
N GLY A 372 12.75 1.16 -33.57
CA GLY A 372 14.13 1.13 -34.09
C GLY A 372 15.19 0.59 -33.15
N GLU A 373 14.95 0.52 -31.87
CA GLU A 373 15.93 0.15 -30.84
C GLU A 373 15.45 -0.95 -29.92
N CYS A 374 16.39 -1.58 -29.22
CA CYS A 374 16.09 -2.60 -28.21
C CYS A 374 17.21 -2.64 -27.17
N TYR A 375 16.86 -2.32 -25.95
CA TYR A 375 17.75 -2.38 -24.80
C TYR A 375 17.55 -3.72 -24.08
N VAL A 376 18.61 -4.29 -23.54
CA VAL A 376 18.50 -5.51 -22.74
C VAL A 376 19.39 -5.39 -21.52
N ARG A 377 18.78 -5.57 -20.35
CA ARG A 377 19.46 -5.57 -19.05
C ARG A 377 19.62 -7.01 -18.56
N ARG A 378 20.84 -7.37 -18.18
CA ARG A 378 21.15 -8.62 -17.48
C ARG A 378 21.06 -8.36 -15.98
N LEU A 379 20.33 -9.21 -15.26
CA LEU A 379 20.20 -9.18 -13.80
C LEU A 379 20.80 -10.44 -13.21
N THR A 380 21.62 -10.28 -12.16
CA THR A 380 22.13 -11.38 -11.34
C THR A 380 21.60 -11.17 -9.92
N LEU A 381 20.48 -11.82 -9.61
CA LEU A 381 19.70 -11.56 -8.42
C LEU A 381 20.05 -12.48 -7.23
N GLY A 382 21.06 -13.36 -7.44
CA GLY A 382 21.56 -14.31 -6.42
C GLY A 382 20.83 -15.64 -6.41
N CYS A 383 21.61 -16.72 -6.34
CA CYS A 383 21.10 -18.10 -6.38
C CYS A 383 20.30 -18.47 -5.10
N ASP A 384 20.61 -17.86 -3.95
CA ASP A 384 19.93 -18.08 -2.68
C ASP A 384 18.68 -17.20 -2.50
N THR A 385 18.36 -16.35 -3.48
CA THR A 385 17.21 -15.47 -3.41
C THR A 385 15.91 -16.26 -3.62
N PRO A 386 14.91 -16.14 -2.74
CA PRO A 386 13.63 -16.84 -2.91
C PRO A 386 12.98 -16.53 -4.27
N ARG A 387 12.37 -17.55 -4.88
CA ARG A 387 11.68 -17.45 -6.18
C ARG A 387 10.75 -16.25 -6.30
N GLY A 388 9.92 -16.00 -5.28
CA GLY A 388 9.01 -14.85 -5.25
C GLY A 388 9.76 -13.53 -5.36
N LYS A 389 10.87 -13.40 -4.65
CA LYS A 389 11.71 -12.21 -4.64
C LYS A 389 12.41 -11.97 -5.98
N ILE A 390 12.94 -13.01 -6.63
CA ILE A 390 13.52 -12.90 -7.97
C ILE A 390 12.48 -12.36 -8.96
N ARG A 391 11.25 -12.86 -8.92
CA ARG A 391 10.16 -12.40 -9.78
C ARG A 391 9.80 -10.93 -9.53
N VAL A 392 9.68 -10.51 -8.27
CA VAL A 392 9.40 -9.12 -7.90
C VAL A 392 10.52 -8.18 -8.36
N GLN A 393 11.77 -8.54 -8.11
CA GLN A 393 12.91 -7.73 -8.53
C GLN A 393 13.02 -7.63 -10.07
N ALA A 394 12.76 -8.71 -10.80
CA ALA A 394 12.72 -8.69 -12.26
C ALA A 394 11.68 -7.68 -12.80
N VAL A 395 10.48 -7.65 -12.18
CA VAL A 395 9.44 -6.69 -12.54
C VAL A 395 9.83 -5.25 -12.16
N ASN A 396 10.43 -5.04 -10.99
CA ASN A 396 10.91 -3.71 -10.60
C ASN A 396 11.95 -3.16 -11.59
N HIS A 397 12.89 -4.00 -12.01
CA HIS A 397 13.87 -3.61 -13.04
C HIS A 397 13.23 -3.35 -14.41
N ALA A 398 12.19 -4.09 -14.78
CA ALA A 398 11.45 -3.84 -16.01
C ALA A 398 10.74 -2.49 -15.99
N LEU A 399 10.08 -2.16 -14.89
CA LEU A 399 9.43 -0.86 -14.68
C LEU A 399 10.46 0.29 -14.68
N ASP A 400 11.61 0.08 -14.02
CA ASP A 400 12.69 1.07 -14.01
C ASP A 400 13.28 1.30 -15.42
N MET A 401 13.45 0.27 -16.23
CA MET A 401 13.89 0.43 -17.64
C MET A 401 12.91 1.28 -18.44
N ILE A 402 11.60 1.05 -18.26
CA ILE A 402 10.56 1.86 -18.93
C ILE A 402 10.64 3.32 -18.45
N ARG A 403 10.72 3.53 -17.14
CA ARG A 403 10.85 4.87 -16.53
C ARG A 403 12.07 5.60 -17.09
N ARG A 404 13.25 4.98 -17.04
CA ARG A 404 14.51 5.58 -17.51
C ARG A 404 14.41 5.98 -18.97
N TYR A 405 13.89 5.11 -19.83
CA TYR A 405 13.65 5.44 -21.24
C TYR A 405 12.73 6.66 -21.40
N LEU A 406 11.58 6.67 -20.71
CA LEU A 406 10.60 7.76 -20.83
C LEU A 406 11.10 9.10 -20.28
N THR A 407 12.04 9.06 -19.33
CA THR A 407 12.67 10.25 -18.74
C THR A 407 13.99 10.67 -19.41
N GLY A 408 14.45 9.92 -20.43
CA GLY A 408 15.69 10.22 -21.15
C GLY A 408 16.97 9.87 -20.38
N LEU A 409 16.87 8.98 -19.42
CA LEU A 409 18.02 8.42 -18.70
C LEU A 409 18.57 7.20 -19.41
N ASP A 410 19.83 6.85 -19.16
CA ASP A 410 20.42 5.62 -19.68
C ASP A 410 19.66 4.37 -19.18
N VAL A 411 19.35 3.45 -20.10
CA VAL A 411 18.48 2.27 -19.88
C VAL A 411 19.25 1.03 -19.47
#